data_8e6072c1a1e9497f39740438a38bdf52
#
_entry.id   8e6072c1a1e9497f39740438a38bdf52
#
_cell.length_a   1.000
_cell.length_b   1.000
_cell.length_c   1.000
_cell.angle_alpha   90.00
_cell.angle_beta   90.00
_cell.angle_gamma   90.00
#
_symmetry.space_group_name_H-M   'P 1'
#
loop_
_entity.id
_entity.type
_entity.pdbx_description
1 polymer ?
#
loop_
_entity_poly.entity_id
_entity_poly.type
_entity_poly.pdbx_seq_one_letter_code
_entity_poly.pdbx_strand_id
1 'polypeptide(L)'
;MKRMKSFLLLIALFAAINTHAQEGAIEAILNKIEANNPQLKANSEAINAQKLQNKADNNLPDPTLTYAHLWDSDNSERTVGELVVAQSFDFPTLYISRGKMNRLRTGALDAQAQAFRQEVLLQAQELCLDIIMLHQQQALLDVRLKNAEELAAMYAKRLEAGDANVLETNKINLELLNVRTE
;
A
#
# COMPACT_ATOMS: atom_id res chain seq x y z
N MET A 1 46.93 24.54 3.03
CA MET A 1 45.81 24.32 2.10
C MET A 1 45.49 22.84 1.81
N LYS A 2 46.46 21.93 1.64
CA LYS A 2 46.15 20.50 1.41
C LYS A 2 45.43 19.81 2.59
N ARG A 3 45.85 20.04 3.84
CA ARG A 3 45.26 19.44 5.05
C ARG A 3 43.79 19.87 5.31
N MET A 4 43.42 21.10 4.94
CA MET A 4 42.09 21.63 5.10
C MET A 4 41.12 21.02 4.08
N LYS A 5 41.57 20.70 2.86
CA LYS A 5 40.78 20.00 1.84
C LYS A 5 40.51 18.56 2.22
N SER A 6 41.49 17.86 2.85
CA SER A 6 41.30 16.48 3.34
C SER A 6 40.34 16.41 4.51
N PHE A 7 40.30 17.43 5.37
CA PHE A 7 39.34 17.49 6.49
C PHE A 7 37.90 17.74 6.03
N LEU A 8 37.71 18.61 5.02
CA LEU A 8 36.40 18.85 4.37
C LEU A 8 35.88 17.61 3.64
N LEU A 9 36.77 16.83 3.00
CA LEU A 9 36.44 15.58 2.32
C LEU A 9 36.03 14.49 3.32
N LEU A 10 36.62 14.45 4.50
CA LEU A 10 36.30 13.50 5.56
C LEU A 10 34.94 13.82 6.21
N ILE A 11 34.57 15.11 6.38
CA ILE A 11 33.28 15.57 6.87
C ILE A 11 32.16 15.25 5.84
N ALA A 12 32.43 15.45 4.54
CA ALA A 12 31.50 15.12 3.47
C ALA A 12 31.26 13.61 3.38
N LEU A 13 32.27 12.78 3.61
CA LEU A 13 32.15 11.33 3.63
C LEU A 13 31.32 10.83 4.84
N PHE A 14 31.46 11.48 6.01
CA PHE A 14 30.70 11.15 7.22
C PHE A 14 29.22 11.54 7.12
N ALA A 15 28.91 12.64 6.40
CA ALA A 15 27.53 13.06 6.14
C ALA A 15 26.81 12.10 5.18
N ALA A 16 27.50 11.51 4.21
CA ALA A 16 26.93 10.56 3.25
C ALA A 16 26.53 9.20 3.88
N ILE A 17 27.18 8.79 4.98
CA ILE A 17 26.91 7.49 5.61
C ILE A 17 25.59 7.50 6.38
N ASN A 18 25.16 8.66 6.90
CA ASN A 18 23.93 8.75 7.70
C ASN A 18 22.64 8.73 6.86
N THR A 19 22.69 9.13 5.59
CA THR A 19 21.51 9.12 4.70
C THR A 19 21.16 7.70 4.25
N HIS A 20 22.11 6.80 4.07
CA HIS A 20 21.83 5.43 3.65
C HIS A 20 21.23 4.54 4.73
N ALA A 21 21.45 4.82 6.01
CA ALA A 21 20.91 4.01 7.10
C ALA A 21 19.38 4.16 7.26
N GLN A 22 18.84 5.31 6.92
CA GLN A 22 17.42 5.60 7.04
C GLN A 22 16.62 5.11 5.83
N GLU A 23 17.20 5.20 4.62
CA GLU A 23 16.63 4.60 3.41
C GLU A 23 16.49 3.08 3.54
N GLY A 24 17.49 2.39 4.03
CA GLY A 24 17.46 0.94 4.22
C GLY A 24 16.41 0.46 5.23
N ALA A 25 16.08 1.27 6.24
CA ALA A 25 15.05 0.94 7.21
C ALA A 25 13.63 1.03 6.61
N ILE A 26 13.34 2.06 5.84
CA ILE A 26 12.05 2.22 5.15
C ILE A 26 11.88 1.09 4.12
N GLU A 27 12.90 0.82 3.32
CA GLU A 27 12.87 -0.25 2.33
C GLU A 27 12.62 -1.63 2.96
N ALA A 28 13.22 -1.92 4.10
CA ALA A 28 12.96 -3.16 4.83
C ALA A 28 11.50 -3.28 5.32
N ILE A 29 10.88 -2.16 5.72
CA ILE A 29 9.46 -2.12 6.08
C ILE A 29 8.58 -2.34 4.86
N LEU A 30 8.86 -1.66 3.74
CA LEU A 30 8.10 -1.80 2.50
C LEU A 30 8.15 -3.24 1.98
N ASN A 31 9.30 -3.89 2.03
CA ASN A 31 9.45 -5.30 1.65
C ASN A 31 8.62 -6.24 2.54
N LYS A 32 8.55 -5.97 3.85
CA LYS A 32 7.68 -6.72 4.76
C LYS A 32 6.19 -6.51 4.48
N ILE A 33 5.80 -5.28 4.15
CA ILE A 33 4.42 -4.96 3.77
C ILE A 33 4.07 -5.68 2.48
N GLU A 34 4.93 -5.60 1.46
CA GLU A 34 4.72 -6.30 0.19
C GLU A 34 4.51 -7.80 0.37
N ALA A 35 5.33 -8.44 1.20
CA ALA A 35 5.25 -9.87 1.44
C ALA A 35 4.02 -10.31 2.24
N ASN A 36 3.50 -9.45 3.14
CA ASN A 36 2.51 -9.86 4.14
C ASN A 36 1.15 -9.16 4.02
N ASN A 37 1.03 -8.09 3.23
CA ASN A 37 -0.20 -7.33 3.13
C ASN A 37 -1.35 -8.18 2.57
N PRO A 38 -2.47 -8.34 3.31
CA PRO A 38 -3.61 -9.16 2.87
C PRO A 38 -4.30 -8.61 1.62
N GLN A 39 -4.30 -7.28 1.44
CA GLN A 39 -4.94 -6.62 0.29
C GLN A 39 -4.16 -6.91 -0.99
N LEU A 40 -2.82 -6.92 -0.94
CA LEU A 40 -1.98 -7.29 -2.08
C LEU A 40 -2.18 -8.75 -2.47
N LYS A 41 -2.28 -9.65 -1.48
CA LYS A 41 -2.58 -11.07 -1.71
C LYS A 41 -3.97 -11.24 -2.32
N ALA A 42 -4.99 -10.63 -1.75
CA ALA A 42 -6.36 -10.70 -2.26
C ALA A 42 -6.48 -10.14 -3.68
N ASN A 43 -5.82 -9.01 -3.98
CA ASN A 43 -5.79 -8.44 -5.32
C ASN A 43 -5.09 -9.37 -6.31
N SER A 44 -3.98 -9.99 -5.93
CA SER A 44 -3.27 -10.97 -6.76
C SER A 44 -4.16 -12.15 -7.12
N GLU A 45 -4.89 -12.72 -6.14
CA GLU A 45 -5.81 -13.83 -6.38
C GLU A 45 -7.00 -13.42 -7.24
N ALA A 46 -7.56 -12.22 -7.03
CA ALA A 46 -8.64 -11.70 -7.87
C ALA A 46 -8.19 -11.50 -9.33
N ILE A 47 -7.00 -10.96 -9.54
CA ILE A 47 -6.41 -10.80 -10.89
C ILE A 47 -6.15 -12.17 -11.54
N ASN A 48 -5.65 -13.14 -10.78
CA ASN A 48 -5.44 -14.51 -11.29
C ASN A 48 -6.76 -15.17 -11.68
N ALA A 49 -7.82 -15.02 -10.87
CA ALA A 49 -9.16 -15.52 -11.21
C ALA A 49 -9.69 -14.88 -12.50
N GLN A 50 -9.54 -13.56 -12.68
CA GLN A 50 -9.96 -12.86 -13.91
C GLN A 50 -9.17 -13.32 -15.14
N LYS A 51 -7.86 -13.59 -15.01
CA LYS A 51 -7.04 -14.14 -16.09
C LYS A 51 -7.51 -15.54 -16.49
N LEU A 52 -7.86 -16.40 -15.53
CA LEU A 52 -8.43 -17.71 -15.78
C LEU A 52 -9.78 -17.60 -16.49
N GLN A 53 -10.65 -16.67 -16.06
CA GLN A 53 -11.91 -16.38 -16.74
C GLN A 53 -11.69 -15.94 -18.18
N ASN A 54 -10.80 -14.97 -18.42
CA ASN A 54 -10.46 -14.54 -19.78
C ASN A 54 -9.97 -15.70 -20.67
N LYS A 55 -9.25 -16.66 -20.08
CA LYS A 55 -8.79 -17.86 -20.81
C LYS A 55 -9.97 -18.78 -21.12
N ALA A 56 -10.88 -18.98 -20.16
CA ALA A 56 -12.07 -19.81 -20.33
C ALA A 56 -13.02 -19.27 -21.40
N ASP A 57 -13.14 -17.94 -21.55
CA ASP A 57 -14.00 -17.29 -22.55
C ASP A 57 -13.62 -17.63 -24.01
N ASN A 58 -12.47 -18.25 -24.25
CA ASN A 58 -12.03 -18.66 -25.59
C ASN A 58 -12.07 -20.19 -25.79
N ASN A 59 -12.72 -20.90 -24.88
CA ASN A 59 -12.91 -22.36 -25.03
C ASN A 59 -13.98 -22.65 -26.10
N LEU A 60 -13.94 -23.89 -26.61
CA LEU A 60 -15.05 -24.42 -27.40
C LEU A 60 -16.30 -24.52 -26.53
N PRO A 61 -17.50 -24.24 -27.08
CA PRO A 61 -18.76 -24.54 -26.40
C PRO A 61 -18.82 -25.99 -25.96
N ASP A 62 -19.45 -26.27 -24.82
CA ASP A 62 -19.57 -27.62 -24.32
C ASP A 62 -20.42 -28.49 -25.27
N PRO A 63 -20.05 -29.79 -25.48
CA PRO A 63 -20.88 -30.70 -26.22
C PRO A 63 -22.18 -30.98 -25.45
N THR A 64 -23.28 -31.00 -26.15
CA THR A 64 -24.58 -31.36 -25.58
C THR A 64 -24.92 -32.81 -25.91
N LEU A 65 -25.32 -33.56 -24.88
CA LEU A 65 -25.83 -34.90 -25.01
C LEU A 65 -27.29 -34.90 -24.58
N THR A 66 -28.17 -35.17 -25.53
CA THR A 66 -29.61 -35.25 -25.28
C THR A 66 -30.10 -36.65 -25.53
N TYR A 67 -30.77 -37.21 -24.54
CA TYR A 67 -31.49 -38.48 -24.72
C TYR A 67 -33.00 -38.18 -24.62
N ALA A 68 -33.71 -38.50 -25.69
CA ALA A 68 -35.18 -38.40 -25.75
C ALA A 68 -35.74 -39.82 -25.81
N HIS A 69 -36.69 -40.11 -24.95
CA HIS A 69 -37.50 -41.31 -24.97
C HIS A 69 -38.87 -40.98 -25.51
N LEU A 70 -39.17 -41.48 -26.72
CA LEU A 70 -40.40 -41.22 -27.41
C LEU A 70 -41.34 -42.41 -27.21
N TRP A 71 -42.53 -42.13 -26.62
CA TRP A 71 -43.61 -43.13 -26.46
C TRP A 71 -44.57 -42.95 -27.61
N ASP A 72 -44.90 -44.08 -28.29
CA ASP A 72 -45.97 -44.03 -29.29
C ASP A 72 -47.33 -44.10 -28.55
N SER A 73 -48.19 -43.11 -28.78
CA SER A 73 -49.50 -43.01 -28.10
C SER A 73 -50.52 -44.03 -28.62
N ASP A 74 -50.26 -44.61 -29.76
CA ASP A 74 -51.21 -45.52 -30.42
C ASP A 74 -50.84 -47.03 -30.25
N ASN A 75 -49.62 -47.31 -29.89
CA ASN A 75 -49.16 -48.70 -29.67
C ASN A 75 -48.02 -48.72 -28.61
N SER A 76 -48.39 -49.06 -27.37
CA SER A 76 -47.51 -49.06 -26.19
C SER A 76 -46.32 -49.99 -26.26
N GLU A 77 -46.21 -50.79 -27.33
CA GLU A 77 -45.07 -51.73 -27.53
C GLU A 77 -43.94 -51.15 -28.37
N ARG A 78 -44.11 -49.92 -28.94
CA ARG A 78 -43.07 -49.27 -29.74
C ARG A 78 -42.52 -48.05 -28.99
N THR A 79 -41.45 -48.25 -28.31
CA THR A 79 -40.64 -47.16 -27.75
C THR A 79 -39.40 -46.92 -28.60
N VAL A 80 -39.16 -45.64 -28.98
CA VAL A 80 -37.99 -45.24 -29.72
C VAL A 80 -37.14 -44.35 -28.81
N GLY A 81 -35.89 -44.79 -28.53
CA GLY A 81 -34.89 -43.98 -27.86
C GLY A 81 -34.08 -43.20 -28.89
N GLU A 82 -34.00 -41.88 -28.74
CA GLU A 82 -33.14 -41.03 -29.55
C GLU A 82 -32.00 -40.49 -28.68
N LEU A 83 -30.79 -40.71 -29.13
CA LEU A 83 -29.59 -40.12 -28.53
C LEU A 83 -28.97 -39.15 -29.50
N VAL A 84 -28.96 -37.87 -29.13
CA VAL A 84 -28.38 -36.80 -29.94
C VAL A 84 -27.13 -36.27 -29.24
N VAL A 85 -25.99 -36.27 -29.95
CA VAL A 85 -24.76 -35.64 -29.53
C VAL A 85 -24.55 -34.46 -30.49
N ALA A 86 -24.55 -33.24 -29.93
CA ALA A 86 -24.34 -32.05 -30.73
C ALA A 86 -23.12 -31.27 -30.20
N GLN A 87 -22.26 -30.84 -31.11
CA GLN A 87 -21.13 -29.98 -30.86
C GLN A 87 -21.21 -28.76 -31.76
N SER A 88 -21.27 -27.57 -31.18
CA SER A 88 -21.22 -26.32 -31.95
C SER A 88 -19.80 -25.79 -32.04
N PHE A 89 -19.52 -25.15 -33.17
CA PHE A 89 -18.22 -24.51 -33.43
C PHE A 89 -18.50 -23.10 -33.95
N ASP A 90 -17.82 -22.10 -33.35
CA ASP A 90 -17.74 -20.77 -33.93
C ASP A 90 -16.78 -20.73 -35.11
N PHE A 91 -16.92 -19.69 -35.97
CA PHE A 91 -15.99 -19.55 -37.10
C PHE A 91 -14.56 -19.31 -36.60
N PRO A 92 -13.53 -19.96 -37.20
CA PRO A 92 -12.15 -19.95 -36.66
C PRO A 92 -11.56 -18.57 -36.38
N THR A 93 -11.92 -17.55 -37.18
CA THR A 93 -11.46 -16.17 -36.97
C THR A 93 -11.95 -15.57 -35.66
N LEU A 94 -13.09 -16.04 -35.08
CA LEU A 94 -13.59 -15.61 -33.79
C LEU A 94 -12.66 -16.03 -32.65
N TYR A 95 -12.18 -17.27 -32.66
CA TYR A 95 -11.22 -17.76 -31.68
C TYR A 95 -9.90 -16.99 -31.73
N ILE A 96 -9.42 -16.64 -32.92
CA ILE A 96 -8.22 -15.82 -33.09
C ILE A 96 -8.43 -14.42 -32.55
N SER A 97 -9.57 -13.80 -32.82
CA SER A 97 -9.90 -12.46 -32.37
C SER A 97 -10.10 -12.41 -30.85
N ARG A 98 -10.83 -13.40 -30.28
CA ARG A 98 -10.99 -13.55 -28.83
C ARG A 98 -9.63 -13.77 -28.14
N GLY A 99 -8.76 -14.60 -28.72
CA GLY A 99 -7.41 -14.82 -28.21
C GLY A 99 -6.56 -13.54 -28.17
N LYS A 100 -6.62 -12.69 -29.20
CA LYS A 100 -5.97 -11.37 -29.20
C LYS A 100 -6.55 -10.45 -28.12
N MET A 101 -7.88 -10.37 -28.03
CA MET A 101 -8.56 -9.56 -27.03
C MET A 101 -8.20 -10.01 -25.61
N ASN A 102 -8.21 -11.32 -25.34
CA ASN A 102 -7.90 -11.88 -24.03
C ASN A 102 -6.44 -11.62 -23.63
N ARG A 103 -5.52 -11.61 -24.59
CA ARG A 103 -4.12 -11.21 -24.35
C ARG A 103 -4.01 -9.75 -23.92
N LEU A 104 -4.74 -8.84 -24.59
CA LEU A 104 -4.76 -7.42 -24.22
C LEU A 104 -5.41 -7.21 -22.85
N ARG A 105 -6.54 -7.88 -22.58
CA ARG A 105 -7.20 -7.85 -21.25
C ARG A 105 -6.27 -8.36 -20.16
N THR A 106 -5.55 -9.44 -20.39
CA THR A 106 -4.57 -9.97 -19.43
C THR A 106 -3.46 -8.96 -19.17
N GLY A 107 -2.93 -8.31 -20.21
CA GLY A 107 -1.95 -7.23 -20.06
C GLY A 107 -2.48 -6.03 -19.26
N ALA A 108 -3.74 -5.65 -19.47
CA ALA A 108 -4.39 -4.60 -18.67
C ALA A 108 -4.54 -5.00 -17.18
N LEU A 109 -4.88 -6.27 -16.91
CA LEU A 109 -4.95 -6.79 -15.54
C LEU A 109 -3.58 -6.80 -14.86
N ASP A 110 -2.51 -7.12 -15.58
CA ASP A 110 -1.14 -7.04 -15.06
C ASP A 110 -0.75 -5.60 -14.70
N ALA A 111 -1.08 -4.64 -15.56
CA ALA A 111 -0.84 -3.23 -15.30
C ALA A 111 -1.66 -2.74 -14.10
N GLN A 112 -2.91 -3.17 -13.96
CA GLN A 112 -3.76 -2.86 -12.81
C GLN A 112 -3.19 -3.41 -11.51
N ALA A 113 -2.69 -4.66 -11.51
CA ALA A 113 -2.04 -5.25 -10.35
C ALA A 113 -0.80 -4.46 -9.92
N GLN A 114 0.02 -4.03 -10.89
CA GLN A 114 1.20 -3.21 -10.63
C GLN A 114 0.83 -1.83 -10.08
N ALA A 115 -0.19 -1.18 -10.64
CA ALA A 115 -0.66 0.13 -10.15
C ALA A 115 -1.15 0.03 -8.71
N PHE A 116 -1.96 -0.97 -8.38
CA PHE A 116 -2.43 -1.20 -7.01
C PHE A 116 -1.28 -1.48 -6.03
N ARG A 117 -0.29 -2.29 -6.45
CA ARG A 117 0.92 -2.52 -5.66
C ARG A 117 1.67 -1.23 -5.37
N GLN A 118 1.87 -0.39 -6.39
CA GLN A 118 2.55 0.89 -6.24
C GLN A 118 1.79 1.83 -5.30
N GLU A 119 0.48 1.89 -5.39
CA GLU A 119 -0.38 2.69 -4.51
C GLU A 119 -0.23 2.28 -3.04
N VAL A 120 -0.30 0.98 -2.75
CA VAL A 120 -0.13 0.47 -1.37
C VAL A 120 1.25 0.78 -0.81
N LEU A 121 2.30 0.62 -1.63
CA LEU A 121 3.67 0.91 -1.20
C LEU A 121 3.91 2.41 -1.02
N LEU A 122 3.31 3.27 -1.86
CA LEU A 122 3.37 4.72 -1.71
C LEU A 122 2.72 5.16 -0.40
N GLN A 123 1.49 4.71 -0.11
CA GLN A 123 0.82 5.01 1.16
C GLN A 123 1.64 4.56 2.38
N ALA A 124 2.25 3.38 2.30
CA ALA A 124 3.13 2.90 3.37
C ALA A 124 4.38 3.77 3.54
N GLN A 125 4.96 4.25 2.45
CA GLN A 125 6.11 5.15 2.48
C GLN A 125 5.74 6.51 3.08
N GLU A 126 4.60 7.08 2.70
CA GLU A 126 4.07 8.32 3.28
C GLU A 126 3.91 8.20 4.79
N LEU A 127 3.28 7.11 5.26
CA LEU A 127 3.12 6.85 6.70
C LEU A 127 4.47 6.72 7.44
N CYS A 128 5.47 6.09 6.81
CA CYS A 128 6.81 6.02 7.41
C CYS A 128 7.45 7.41 7.56
N LEU A 129 7.29 8.28 6.55
CA LEU A 129 7.79 9.64 6.59
C LEU A 129 7.06 10.48 7.65
N ASP A 130 5.74 10.34 7.74
CA ASP A 130 4.94 11.01 8.77
C ASP A 130 5.37 10.62 10.19
N ILE A 131 5.62 9.33 10.43
CA ILE A 131 6.13 8.85 11.72
C ILE A 131 7.48 9.49 12.05
N ILE A 132 8.40 9.54 11.09
CA ILE A 132 9.72 10.16 11.27
C ILE A 132 9.55 11.65 11.60
N MET A 133 8.70 12.37 10.85
CA MET A 133 8.42 13.78 11.10
C MET A 133 7.84 14.01 12.50
N LEU A 134 6.84 13.20 12.89
CA LEU A 134 6.23 13.30 14.22
C LEU A 134 7.23 13.04 15.35
N HIS A 135 8.12 12.06 15.20
CA HIS A 135 9.19 11.83 16.18
C HIS A 135 10.14 13.03 16.31
N GLN A 136 10.48 13.68 15.19
CA GLN A 136 11.32 14.88 15.22
C GLN A 136 10.60 16.06 15.87
N GLN A 137 9.31 16.24 15.59
CA GLN A 137 8.47 17.26 16.24
C GLN A 137 8.37 17.02 17.74
N GLN A 138 8.13 15.78 18.16
CA GLN A 138 8.09 15.40 19.56
C GLN A 138 9.40 15.75 20.27
N ALA A 139 10.54 15.37 19.69
CA ALA A 139 11.84 15.69 20.28
C ALA A 139 12.08 17.20 20.43
N LEU A 140 11.61 18.01 19.48
CA LEU A 140 11.68 19.47 19.55
C LEU A 140 10.78 20.02 20.66
N LEU A 141 9.54 19.53 20.76
CA LEU A 141 8.59 19.95 21.79
C LEU A 141 9.10 19.55 23.19
N ASP A 142 9.70 18.38 23.37
CA ASP A 142 10.31 17.96 24.63
C ASP A 142 11.40 18.92 25.09
N VAL A 143 12.26 19.40 24.15
CA VAL A 143 13.29 20.41 24.46
C VAL A 143 12.65 21.76 24.81
N ARG A 144 11.61 22.21 24.07
CA ARG A 144 10.89 23.45 24.36
C ARG A 144 10.21 23.38 25.74
N LEU A 145 9.56 22.27 26.04
CA LEU A 145 8.91 22.07 27.35
C LEU A 145 9.92 22.16 28.49
N LYS A 146 11.04 21.45 28.37
CA LYS A 146 12.11 21.49 29.36
C LYS A 146 12.63 22.91 29.58
N ASN A 147 12.90 23.64 28.51
CA ASN A 147 13.38 25.03 28.58
C ASN A 147 12.33 25.96 29.25
N ALA A 148 11.04 25.79 28.94
CA ALA A 148 9.95 26.55 29.53
C ALA A 148 9.80 26.23 31.03
N GLU A 149 9.94 24.99 31.44
CA GLU A 149 9.91 24.56 32.86
C GLU A 149 11.10 25.11 33.64
N GLU A 150 12.31 25.05 33.07
CA GLU A 150 13.49 25.64 33.68
C GLU A 150 13.36 27.16 33.87
N LEU A 151 12.83 27.85 32.82
CA LEU A 151 12.58 29.30 32.86
C LEU A 151 11.54 29.64 33.92
N ALA A 152 10.42 28.93 33.97
CA ALA A 152 9.38 29.14 34.97
C ALA A 152 9.91 28.96 36.42
N ALA A 153 10.70 27.90 36.66
CA ALA A 153 11.33 27.63 37.93
C ALA A 153 12.34 28.73 38.35
N MET A 154 13.10 29.26 37.38
CA MET A 154 14.03 30.36 37.60
C MET A 154 13.28 31.66 37.98
N TYR A 155 12.21 32.01 37.28
CA TYR A 155 11.42 33.19 37.56
C TYR A 155 10.66 33.09 38.89
N ALA A 156 10.19 31.90 39.28
CA ALA A 156 9.59 31.67 40.58
C ALA A 156 10.59 31.99 41.75
N LYS A 157 11.85 31.50 41.62
CA LYS A 157 12.91 31.80 42.60
C LYS A 157 13.28 33.29 42.64
N ARG A 158 13.34 33.97 41.50
CA ARG A 158 13.60 35.41 41.42
C ARG A 158 12.48 36.25 42.03
N LEU A 159 11.23 35.82 41.87
CA LEU A 159 10.08 36.45 42.49
C LEU A 159 10.15 36.35 44.00
N GLU A 160 10.49 35.19 44.54
CA GLU A 160 10.69 34.92 45.97
C GLU A 160 11.85 35.82 46.54
N ALA A 161 12.90 36.03 45.77
CA ALA A 161 14.03 36.88 46.11
C ALA A 161 13.73 38.39 45.93
N GLY A 162 12.57 38.78 45.38
CA GLY A 162 12.22 40.19 45.11
C GLY A 162 12.86 40.73 43.82
N ASP A 163 13.52 39.89 42.99
CA ASP A 163 14.26 40.28 41.78
C ASP A 163 13.44 40.18 40.50
N ALA A 164 12.18 39.77 40.59
CA ALA A 164 11.28 39.68 39.45
C ALA A 164 9.89 40.24 39.78
N ASN A 165 9.20 40.73 38.71
CA ASN A 165 7.83 41.24 38.83
C ASN A 165 6.82 40.09 38.67
N VAL A 166 5.72 40.13 39.43
CA VAL A 166 4.59 39.17 39.33
C VAL A 166 4.05 39.10 37.91
N LEU A 167 3.99 40.21 37.17
CA LEU A 167 3.51 40.22 35.80
C LEU A 167 4.42 39.42 34.86
N GLU A 168 5.73 39.49 35.02
CA GLU A 168 6.72 38.77 34.24
C GLU A 168 6.62 37.29 34.54
N THR A 169 6.53 36.88 35.82
CA THR A 169 6.37 35.50 36.26
C THR A 169 5.08 34.90 35.70
N ASN A 170 3.97 35.63 35.69
CA ASN A 170 2.71 35.15 35.12
C ASN A 170 2.79 34.99 33.60
N LYS A 171 3.51 35.85 32.86
CA LYS A 171 3.74 35.66 31.41
C LYS A 171 4.52 34.38 31.12
N ILE A 172 5.55 34.08 31.88
CA ILE A 172 6.34 32.86 31.75
C ILE A 172 5.49 31.62 32.04
N ASN A 173 4.65 31.68 33.10
CA ASN A 173 3.74 30.58 33.44
C ASN A 173 2.68 30.36 32.33
N LEU A 174 2.19 31.41 31.70
CA LEU A 174 1.28 31.27 30.54
C LEU A 174 1.98 30.65 29.34
N GLU A 175 3.23 31.03 29.07
CA GLU A 175 4.00 30.39 28.01
C GLU A 175 4.27 28.92 28.29
N LEU A 176 4.61 28.55 29.53
CA LEU A 176 4.74 27.16 29.93
C LEU A 176 3.43 26.38 29.72
N LEU A 177 2.29 27.00 30.06
CA LEU A 177 0.98 26.36 29.83
C LEU A 177 0.71 26.14 28.35
N ASN A 178 1.02 27.15 27.49
CA ASN A 178 0.89 27.03 26.05
C ASN A 178 1.72 25.86 25.49
N VAL A 179 3.00 25.79 25.88
CA VAL A 179 3.90 24.71 25.43
C VAL A 179 3.42 23.33 25.91
N ARG A 180 2.76 23.23 27.08
CA ARG A 180 2.19 21.95 27.58
C ARG A 180 0.95 21.51 26.83
N THR A 181 0.29 22.41 26.11
CA THR A 181 -0.93 22.10 25.35
C THR A 181 -0.69 21.88 23.87
N GLU A 182 0.52 22.15 23.38
CA GLU A 182 0.96 21.82 22.01
C GLU A 182 1.25 20.30 21.91
#